data_c2e760bbd3bc00ba889890ae516180c1
#
_entry.id   c2e760bbd3bc00ba889890ae516180c1
#
_cell.length_a   1.000
_cell.length_b   1.000
_cell.length_c   1.000
_cell.angle_alpha   90.00
_cell.angle_beta   90.00
_cell.angle_gamma   90.00
#
_symmetry.space_group_name_H-M   'P 1'
#
loop_
_entity.id
_entity.type
_entity.pdbx_description
1 polymer ?
#
loop_
_entity_poly.entity_id
_entity_poly.type
_entity_poly.pdbx_seq_one_letter_code
_entity_poly.pdbx_strand_id
1 'polypeptide(L)'
;LDAISHTEKVRGEYTLCFIKEYHLVYLFVHAAKHFQYAGYGLRGQLDFALFIEKYGNELDWDYIWQELEKLGLSAFARATLTLCKEWFGTKIDFLPMQMEAENYEKMKEIIFAGGVYGYCGRNMEASQVRNQLEGAEKSDLKTLKWKAMIKMIFPDRQYMRMYLKNVEKHPSLLPAAWIIRWYQAIFKRGSRNTQRMKQFLSVDEGVREEYTLLKELDLLQ
;
A
#
# COMPACT_ATOMS: atom_id res chain seq x y z
N LEU A 1 -18.05 0.75 1.09
CA LEU A 1 -18.33 1.80 0.08
C LEU A 1 -19.26 1.20 -0.98
N ASP A 2 -20.49 1.70 -1.06
CA ASP A 2 -21.40 1.35 -2.15
C ASP A 2 -21.00 2.16 -3.41
N ALA A 3 -20.13 1.58 -4.24
CA ALA A 3 -19.61 2.26 -5.42
C ALA A 3 -20.68 2.61 -6.45
N ILE A 4 -21.78 1.84 -6.50
CA ILE A 4 -22.85 2.04 -7.49
C ILE A 4 -23.67 3.30 -7.17
N SER A 5 -23.90 3.61 -5.89
CA SER A 5 -24.66 4.80 -5.48
C SER A 5 -23.95 6.12 -5.81
N HIS A 6 -22.64 6.06 -6.11
CA HIS A 6 -21.79 7.22 -6.43
C HIS A 6 -21.42 7.27 -7.93
N THR A 7 -22.30 6.77 -8.79
CA THR A 7 -22.09 6.79 -10.23
C THR A 7 -23.16 7.59 -10.95
N GLU A 8 -22.79 8.17 -12.08
CA GLU A 8 -23.68 8.85 -13.02
C GLU A 8 -23.59 8.20 -14.42
N LYS A 9 -24.65 8.28 -15.18
CA LYS A 9 -24.67 7.77 -16.56
C LYS A 9 -23.96 8.74 -17.50
N VAL A 10 -23.02 8.20 -18.29
CA VAL A 10 -22.44 8.96 -19.39
C VAL A 10 -23.52 9.15 -20.48
N ARG A 11 -23.72 10.40 -20.91
CA ARG A 11 -24.77 10.74 -21.87
C ARG A 11 -24.56 10.00 -23.19
N GLY A 12 -25.55 9.21 -23.59
CA GLY A 12 -25.51 8.45 -24.86
C GLY A 12 -24.80 7.10 -24.79
N GLU A 13 -24.36 6.66 -23.59
CA GLU A 13 -23.68 5.38 -23.39
C GLU A 13 -24.37 4.54 -22.32
N TYR A 14 -24.11 3.23 -22.35
CA TYR A 14 -24.52 2.29 -21.30
C TYR A 14 -23.44 2.18 -20.18
N THR A 15 -22.64 3.23 -20.03
CA THR A 15 -21.50 3.28 -19.13
C THR A 15 -21.83 4.15 -17.92
N LEU A 16 -21.42 3.69 -16.72
CA LEU A 16 -21.47 4.47 -15.48
C LEU A 16 -20.06 5.00 -15.18
N CYS A 17 -19.99 6.29 -14.84
CA CYS A 17 -18.76 6.91 -14.32
C CYS A 17 -18.97 7.30 -12.87
N PHE A 18 -17.91 7.31 -12.08
CA PHE A 18 -17.97 7.88 -10.74
C PHE A 18 -18.23 9.39 -10.81
N ILE A 19 -19.01 9.91 -9.85
CA ILE A 19 -19.05 11.35 -9.60
C ILE A 19 -17.64 11.82 -9.26
N LYS A 20 -17.31 13.07 -9.54
CA LYS A 20 -15.93 13.60 -9.47
C LYS A 20 -15.32 13.46 -8.07
N GLU A 21 -16.07 13.76 -7.04
CA GLU A 21 -15.64 13.67 -5.64
C GLU A 21 -15.28 12.22 -5.27
N TYR A 22 -16.16 11.28 -5.58
CA TYR A 22 -15.92 9.87 -5.30
C TYR A 22 -14.73 9.34 -6.11
N HIS A 23 -14.57 9.80 -7.36
CA HIS A 23 -13.43 9.44 -8.19
C HIS A 23 -12.11 9.90 -7.56
N LEU A 24 -12.06 11.14 -7.03
CA LEU A 24 -10.86 11.63 -6.35
C LEU A 24 -10.56 10.85 -5.07
N VAL A 25 -11.58 10.54 -4.25
CA VAL A 25 -11.43 9.68 -3.07
C VAL A 25 -10.91 8.30 -3.46
N TYR A 26 -11.45 7.71 -4.53
CA TYR A 26 -10.98 6.43 -5.06
C TYR A 26 -9.52 6.49 -5.51
N LEU A 27 -9.09 7.58 -6.16
CA LEU A 27 -7.68 7.77 -6.53
C LEU A 27 -6.78 7.78 -5.30
N PHE A 28 -7.18 8.42 -4.19
CA PHE A 28 -6.41 8.39 -2.94
C PHE A 28 -6.32 6.99 -2.35
N VAL A 29 -7.42 6.24 -2.29
CA VAL A 29 -7.42 4.84 -1.83
C VAL A 29 -6.47 3.98 -2.67
N HIS A 30 -6.54 4.13 -4.00
CA HIS A 30 -5.71 3.39 -4.93
C HIS A 30 -4.22 3.74 -4.79
N ALA A 31 -3.90 5.03 -4.71
CA ALA A 31 -2.55 5.53 -4.52
C ALA A 31 -1.96 5.08 -3.19
N ALA A 32 -2.72 5.18 -2.09
CA ALA A 32 -2.30 4.73 -0.76
C ALA A 32 -1.94 3.24 -0.76
N LYS A 33 -2.78 2.41 -1.38
CA LYS A 33 -2.51 0.98 -1.53
C LYS A 33 -1.22 0.72 -2.32
N HIS A 34 -1.00 1.44 -3.42
CA HIS A 34 0.23 1.32 -4.19
C HIS A 34 1.44 1.82 -3.40
N PHE A 35 1.32 2.94 -2.73
CA PHE A 35 2.39 3.49 -1.89
C PHE A 35 2.77 2.52 -0.77
N GLN A 36 1.80 1.85 -0.17
CA GLN A 36 2.01 0.92 0.93
C GLN A 36 2.62 -0.43 0.49
N TYR A 37 2.22 -0.98 -0.66
CA TYR A 37 2.51 -2.39 -0.98
C TYR A 37 3.25 -2.63 -2.30
N ALA A 38 3.07 -1.79 -3.30
CA ALA A 38 3.48 -2.14 -4.66
C ALA A 38 4.50 -1.18 -5.28
N GLY A 39 4.64 0.01 -4.72
CA GLY A 39 5.38 1.11 -5.30
C GLY A 39 4.45 2.15 -5.94
N TYR A 40 4.82 3.41 -5.81
CA TYR A 40 4.09 4.57 -6.29
C TYR A 40 5.06 5.48 -7.02
N GLY A 41 4.68 5.99 -8.17
CA GLY A 41 5.57 6.76 -9.04
C GLY A 41 5.01 8.11 -9.45
N LEU A 42 5.82 8.85 -10.20
CA LEU A 42 5.53 10.22 -10.66
C LEU A 42 4.22 10.34 -11.45
N ARG A 43 3.84 9.30 -12.23
CA ARG A 43 2.59 9.31 -12.98
C ARG A 43 1.38 9.42 -12.06
N GLY A 44 1.35 8.67 -10.97
CA GLY A 44 0.25 8.75 -10.01
C GLY A 44 0.14 10.15 -9.39
N GLN A 45 1.27 10.79 -9.13
CA GLN A 45 1.30 12.16 -8.62
C GLN A 45 0.79 13.17 -9.65
N LEU A 46 1.16 12.97 -10.92
CA LEU A 46 0.69 13.80 -12.04
C LEU A 46 -0.82 13.62 -12.29
N ASP A 47 -1.34 12.40 -12.15
CA ASP A 47 -2.77 12.13 -12.31
C ASP A 47 -3.61 12.94 -11.30
N PHE A 48 -3.15 13.09 -10.04
CA PHE A 48 -3.79 14.00 -9.07
C PHE A 48 -3.72 15.46 -9.51
N ALA A 49 -2.55 15.94 -9.90
CA ALA A 49 -2.38 17.33 -10.31
C ALA A 49 -3.30 17.69 -11.48
N LEU A 50 -3.35 16.84 -12.51
CA LEU A 50 -4.21 17.05 -13.69
C LEU A 50 -5.69 16.95 -13.35
N PHE A 51 -6.08 16.02 -12.46
CA PHE A 51 -7.46 15.91 -12.04
C PHE A 51 -7.93 17.17 -11.30
N ILE A 52 -7.09 17.68 -10.40
CA ILE A 52 -7.39 18.89 -9.63
C ILE A 52 -7.37 20.13 -10.52
N GLU A 53 -6.43 20.24 -11.45
CA GLU A 53 -6.39 21.34 -12.39
C GLU A 53 -7.69 21.42 -13.22
N LYS A 54 -8.21 20.25 -13.62
CA LYS A 54 -9.41 20.17 -14.45
C LYS A 54 -10.70 20.38 -13.68
N TYR A 55 -10.80 19.83 -12.47
CA TYR A 55 -12.06 19.74 -11.73
C TYR A 55 -12.04 20.43 -10.36
N GLY A 56 -10.89 20.88 -9.86
CA GLY A 56 -10.71 21.34 -8.48
C GLY A 56 -11.68 22.41 -8.01
N ASN A 57 -12.09 23.33 -8.91
CA ASN A 57 -13.06 24.40 -8.61
C ASN A 57 -14.52 23.91 -8.56
N GLU A 58 -14.80 22.69 -9.04
CA GLU A 58 -16.15 22.12 -9.12
C GLU A 58 -16.38 21.08 -7.99
N LEU A 59 -15.31 20.71 -7.25
CA LEU A 59 -15.34 19.67 -6.24
C LEU A 59 -15.91 20.19 -4.92
N ASP A 60 -16.74 19.36 -4.29
CA ASP A 60 -17.10 19.53 -2.88
C ASP A 60 -15.96 18.97 -1.99
N TRP A 61 -15.04 19.87 -1.61
CA TRP A 61 -13.88 19.53 -0.78
C TRP A 61 -14.25 19.11 0.64
N ASP A 62 -15.36 19.64 1.19
CA ASP A 62 -15.82 19.24 2.52
C ASP A 62 -16.25 17.77 2.52
N TYR A 63 -16.99 17.36 1.52
CA TYR A 63 -17.35 15.95 1.31
C TYR A 63 -16.09 15.07 1.16
N ILE A 64 -15.14 15.48 0.31
CA ILE A 64 -13.90 14.73 0.06
C ILE A 64 -13.12 14.52 1.36
N TRP A 65 -12.91 15.57 2.15
CA TRP A 65 -12.18 15.48 3.41
C TRP A 65 -12.89 14.60 4.44
N GLN A 66 -14.22 14.67 4.53
CA GLN A 66 -15.00 13.78 5.41
C GLN A 66 -14.84 12.30 5.02
N GLU A 67 -14.86 11.98 3.73
CA GLU A 67 -14.66 10.60 3.27
C GLU A 67 -13.22 10.13 3.51
N LEU A 68 -12.22 10.98 3.26
CA LEU A 68 -10.81 10.66 3.54
C LEU A 68 -10.55 10.44 5.04
N GLU A 69 -11.20 11.21 5.91
CA GLU A 69 -11.12 11.03 7.36
C GLU A 69 -11.71 9.70 7.81
N LYS A 70 -12.92 9.34 7.32
CA LYS A 70 -13.53 8.02 7.58
C LYS A 70 -12.67 6.85 7.15
N LEU A 71 -11.86 7.04 6.10
CA LEU A 71 -10.95 6.03 5.55
C LEU A 71 -9.56 6.04 6.20
N GLY A 72 -9.27 7.00 7.11
CA GLY A 72 -7.94 7.16 7.70
C GLY A 72 -6.88 7.59 6.68
N LEU A 73 -7.26 8.32 5.62
CA LEU A 73 -6.37 8.73 4.54
C LEU A 73 -6.07 10.23 4.51
N SER A 74 -6.54 11.00 5.50
CA SER A 74 -6.36 12.46 5.53
C SER A 74 -4.89 12.89 5.53
N ALA A 75 -4.04 12.20 6.29
CA ALA A 75 -2.61 12.48 6.35
C ALA A 75 -1.93 12.21 4.99
N PHE A 76 -2.15 11.04 4.41
CA PHE A 76 -1.63 10.69 3.09
C PHE A 76 -2.11 11.64 1.99
N ALA A 77 -3.39 12.02 2.01
CA ALA A 77 -3.95 12.96 1.04
C ALA A 77 -3.30 14.34 1.14
N ARG A 78 -3.12 14.87 2.36
CA ARG A 78 -2.44 16.15 2.58
C ARG A 78 -1.01 16.13 2.08
N ALA A 79 -0.25 15.06 2.38
CA ALA A 79 1.12 14.89 1.88
C ALA A 79 1.15 14.84 0.34
N THR A 80 0.28 14.04 -0.28
CA THR A 80 0.14 13.94 -1.74
C THR A 80 -0.18 15.28 -2.39
N LEU A 81 -1.15 16.03 -1.83
CA LEU A 81 -1.54 17.35 -2.35
C LEU A 81 -0.44 18.40 -2.14
N THR A 82 0.32 18.29 -1.04
CA THR A 82 1.49 19.17 -0.82
C THR A 82 2.53 18.96 -1.92
N LEU A 83 2.83 17.71 -2.28
CA LEU A 83 3.71 17.39 -3.40
C LEU A 83 3.16 17.87 -4.75
N CYS A 84 1.85 17.76 -4.98
CA CYS A 84 1.22 18.32 -6.20
C CYS A 84 1.41 19.84 -6.30
N LYS A 85 1.26 20.55 -5.18
CA LYS A 85 1.47 22.01 -5.12
C LYS A 85 2.92 22.37 -5.40
N GLU A 86 3.88 21.65 -4.80
CA GLU A 86 5.30 21.92 -4.99
C GLU A 86 5.82 21.58 -6.39
N TRP A 87 5.46 20.40 -6.91
CA TRP A 87 6.04 19.92 -8.16
C TRP A 87 5.33 20.43 -9.40
N PHE A 88 4.02 20.69 -9.32
CA PHE A 88 3.20 21.04 -10.48
C PHE A 88 2.50 22.39 -10.34
N GLY A 89 2.67 23.09 -9.21
CA GLY A 89 2.00 24.37 -8.96
C GLY A 89 0.49 24.26 -8.83
N THR A 90 -0.03 23.08 -8.46
CA THR A 90 -1.47 22.82 -8.32
C THR A 90 -2.12 23.83 -7.38
N LYS A 91 -3.14 24.53 -7.84
CA LYS A 91 -3.87 25.55 -7.08
C LYS A 91 -5.01 24.90 -6.32
N ILE A 92 -4.81 24.69 -5.05
CA ILE A 92 -5.81 24.15 -4.13
C ILE A 92 -5.63 24.80 -2.76
N ASP A 93 -6.75 25.17 -2.16
CA ASP A 93 -6.77 25.72 -0.80
C ASP A 93 -7.00 24.57 0.19
N PHE A 94 -5.95 24.19 0.91
CA PHE A 94 -5.98 23.15 1.93
C PHE A 94 -4.89 23.43 2.97
N LEU A 95 -5.09 22.89 4.18
CA LEU A 95 -4.04 22.92 5.20
C LEU A 95 -2.92 21.95 4.81
N PRO A 96 -1.69 22.43 4.54
CA PRO A 96 -0.56 21.57 4.25
C PRO A 96 -0.33 20.58 5.39
N MET A 97 0.13 19.38 5.06
CA MET A 97 0.55 18.45 6.10
C MET A 97 1.81 18.96 6.79
N GLN A 98 1.76 19.01 8.11
CA GLN A 98 2.95 19.17 8.94
C GLN A 98 3.56 17.79 9.11
N MET A 99 4.58 17.50 8.33
CA MET A 99 5.34 16.25 8.35
C MET A 99 6.77 16.55 8.77
N GLU A 100 7.43 15.64 9.48
CA GLU A 100 8.87 15.75 9.73
C GLU A 100 9.65 15.84 8.41
N ALA A 101 10.64 16.74 8.34
CA ALA A 101 11.39 16.98 7.11
C ALA A 101 12.03 15.71 6.54
N GLU A 102 12.51 14.82 7.41
CA GLU A 102 13.09 13.53 7.03
C GLU A 102 12.06 12.63 6.33
N ASN A 103 10.85 12.49 6.90
CA ASN A 103 9.80 11.66 6.34
C ASN A 103 9.27 12.24 5.01
N TYR A 104 9.23 13.55 4.90
CA TYR A 104 8.85 14.22 3.67
C TYR A 104 9.85 13.96 2.53
N GLU A 105 11.15 14.10 2.80
CA GLU A 105 12.19 13.76 1.84
C GLU A 105 12.15 12.27 1.48
N LYS A 106 11.93 11.40 2.46
CA LYS A 106 11.76 9.96 2.23
C LYS A 106 10.58 9.63 1.31
N MET A 107 9.45 10.32 1.49
CA MET A 107 8.29 10.17 0.61
C MET A 107 8.66 10.55 -0.84
N LYS A 108 9.38 11.66 -1.03
CA LYS A 108 9.86 12.09 -2.35
C LYS A 108 10.82 11.06 -2.96
N GLU A 109 11.80 10.59 -2.19
CA GLU A 109 12.74 9.56 -2.64
C GLU A 109 12.01 8.29 -3.10
N ILE A 110 11.00 7.84 -2.37
CA ILE A 110 10.19 6.67 -2.72
C ILE A 110 9.47 6.87 -4.05
N ILE A 111 8.88 8.05 -4.27
CA ILE A 111 8.18 8.36 -5.51
C ILE A 111 9.15 8.45 -6.69
N PHE A 112 10.31 9.11 -6.50
CA PHE A 112 11.34 9.20 -7.53
C PHE A 112 11.98 7.84 -7.85
N ALA A 113 12.28 7.04 -6.84
CA ALA A 113 12.80 5.69 -7.03
C ALA A 113 11.81 4.78 -7.76
N GLY A 114 10.51 5.01 -7.59
CA GLY A 114 9.44 4.36 -8.34
C GLY A 114 9.42 4.71 -9.83
N GLY A 115 10.15 5.75 -10.23
CA GLY A 115 10.14 6.26 -11.61
C GLY A 115 8.74 6.67 -12.06
N VAL A 116 8.48 6.53 -13.37
CA VAL A 116 7.19 6.96 -13.97
C VAL A 116 6.03 6.09 -13.45
N TYR A 117 6.21 4.78 -13.36
CA TYR A 117 5.14 3.81 -13.11
C TYR A 117 5.10 3.24 -11.71
N GLY A 118 5.96 3.66 -10.80
CA GLY A 118 5.98 3.15 -9.44
C GLY A 118 6.68 1.78 -9.29
N TYR A 119 7.52 1.39 -10.22
CA TYR A 119 8.23 0.12 -10.17
C TYR A 119 9.50 0.26 -9.32
N CYS A 120 9.35 0.27 -8.03
CA CYS A 120 10.50 0.19 -7.14
C CYS A 120 10.46 -1.16 -6.46
N GLY A 121 11.32 -2.09 -6.76
CA GLY A 121 11.42 -3.46 -6.23
C GLY A 121 11.12 -3.65 -4.73
N ARG A 122 10.06 -2.98 -4.24
CA ARG A 122 9.54 -3.11 -2.88
C ARG A 122 9.03 -4.52 -2.71
N ASN A 123 9.71 -5.25 -1.88
CA ASN A 123 9.49 -6.65 -1.66
C ASN A 123 8.24 -6.85 -0.79
N MET A 124 7.35 -7.72 -1.22
CA MET A 124 6.25 -8.21 -0.36
C MET A 124 6.77 -8.73 0.99
N GLU A 125 8.00 -9.21 1.01
CA GLU A 125 8.72 -9.70 2.18
C GLU A 125 9.04 -8.58 3.17
N ALA A 126 9.47 -7.41 2.68
CA ALA A 126 9.70 -6.23 3.52
C ALA A 126 8.37 -5.74 4.14
N SER A 127 7.27 -5.78 3.38
CA SER A 127 5.93 -5.48 3.90
C SER A 127 5.50 -6.44 5.02
N GLN A 128 5.86 -7.72 4.94
CA GLN A 128 5.56 -8.68 6.01
C GLN A 128 6.35 -8.40 7.30
N VAL A 129 7.62 -7.99 7.18
CA VAL A 129 8.41 -7.58 8.34
C VAL A 129 7.85 -6.29 8.93
N ARG A 130 7.50 -5.32 8.10
CA ARG A 130 6.93 -4.05 8.50
C ARG A 130 5.61 -4.23 9.25
N ASN A 131 4.68 -5.06 8.77
CA ASN A 131 3.41 -5.33 9.44
C ASN A 131 3.58 -6.01 10.82
N GLN A 132 4.75 -6.56 11.12
CA GLN A 132 5.06 -7.10 12.44
C GLN A 132 5.66 -6.06 13.39
N LEU A 133 6.10 -4.89 12.86
CA LEU A 133 6.52 -3.77 13.70
C LEU A 133 5.35 -3.12 14.42
N GLU A 134 4.13 -3.29 13.90
CA GLU A 134 2.88 -2.71 14.40
C GLU A 134 2.46 -3.16 15.83
N GLY A 135 3.14 -4.00 16.46
CA GLY A 135 2.90 -4.38 17.89
C GLY A 135 4.18 -4.45 18.70
N ALA A 136 5.31 -4.00 18.14
CA ALA A 136 6.61 -4.36 18.65
C ALA A 136 7.59 -3.17 18.70
N GLU A 137 7.14 -1.99 19.11
CA GLU A 137 7.96 -0.75 19.23
C GLU A 137 9.29 -0.96 19.99
N LYS A 138 9.42 -2.01 20.79
CA LYS A 138 10.61 -2.36 21.58
C LYS A 138 11.32 -3.64 21.14
N SER A 139 10.85 -4.33 20.11
CA SER A 139 11.46 -5.60 19.71
C SER A 139 12.65 -5.38 18.77
N ASP A 140 13.72 -6.16 18.97
CA ASP A 140 14.86 -6.17 18.08
C ASP A 140 14.45 -6.61 16.66
N LEU A 141 14.96 -5.92 15.65
CA LEU A 141 14.72 -6.20 14.23
C LEU A 141 15.04 -7.67 13.87
N LYS A 142 16.04 -8.26 14.52
CA LYS A 142 16.37 -9.68 14.34
C LYS A 142 15.23 -10.60 14.76
N THR A 143 14.61 -10.31 15.90
CA THR A 143 13.46 -11.09 16.40
C THR A 143 12.25 -10.99 15.47
N LEU A 144 12.02 -9.80 14.90
CA LEU A 144 10.93 -9.58 13.95
C LEU A 144 11.20 -10.30 12.62
N LYS A 145 12.42 -10.24 12.11
CA LYS A 145 12.85 -11.02 10.93
C LYS A 145 12.64 -12.52 11.16
N TRP A 146 13.02 -13.04 12.33
CA TRP A 146 12.79 -14.44 12.68
C TRP A 146 11.31 -14.81 12.72
N LYS A 147 10.46 -14.00 13.33
CA LYS A 147 9.00 -14.21 13.35
C LYS A 147 8.41 -14.21 11.93
N ALA A 148 8.82 -13.26 11.09
CA ALA A 148 8.38 -13.20 9.71
C ALA A 148 8.84 -14.42 8.90
N MET A 149 10.08 -14.85 9.09
CA MET A 149 10.63 -16.04 8.45
C MET A 149 9.87 -17.31 8.87
N ILE A 150 9.56 -17.46 10.15
CA ILE A 150 8.77 -18.60 10.64
C ILE A 150 7.37 -18.59 10.00
N LYS A 151 6.68 -17.45 9.93
CA LYS A 151 5.38 -17.34 9.24
C LYS A 151 5.47 -17.63 7.74
N MET A 152 6.58 -17.28 7.11
CA MET A 152 6.80 -17.58 5.69
C MET A 152 7.04 -19.07 5.45
N ILE A 153 7.77 -19.75 6.37
CA ILE A 153 8.05 -21.19 6.28
C ILE A 153 6.82 -22.01 6.69
N PHE A 154 6.12 -21.57 7.74
CA PHE A 154 4.95 -22.23 8.35
C PHE A 154 3.74 -21.30 8.31
N PRO A 155 3.13 -21.05 7.15
CA PRO A 155 1.94 -20.22 7.04
C PRO A 155 0.76 -20.78 7.82
N ASP A 156 -0.18 -19.92 8.15
CA ASP A 156 -1.40 -20.27 8.87
C ASP A 156 -2.35 -21.16 8.05
N ARG A 157 -3.40 -21.64 8.72
CA ARG A 157 -4.41 -22.52 8.13
C ARG A 157 -5.15 -21.87 6.96
N GLN A 158 -5.44 -20.58 7.05
CA GLN A 158 -6.19 -19.86 6.04
C GLN A 158 -5.39 -19.79 4.72
N TYR A 159 -4.11 -19.51 4.81
CA TYR A 159 -3.20 -19.54 3.65
C TYR A 159 -3.05 -20.96 3.10
N MET A 160 -2.91 -21.97 3.98
CA MET A 160 -2.68 -23.36 3.59
C MET A 160 -3.89 -24.05 2.94
N ARG A 161 -5.09 -23.45 3.04
CA ARG A 161 -6.30 -23.90 2.32
C ARG A 161 -6.10 -23.98 0.81
N MET A 162 -5.22 -23.17 0.24
CA MET A 162 -4.90 -23.22 -1.20
C MET A 162 -4.17 -24.51 -1.61
N TYR A 163 -3.48 -25.16 -0.68
CA TYR A 163 -2.73 -26.38 -0.91
C TYR A 163 -3.51 -27.64 -0.53
N LEU A 164 -4.32 -27.55 0.53
CA LEU A 164 -5.14 -28.65 1.02
C LEU A 164 -6.47 -28.09 1.57
N LYS A 165 -7.57 -28.27 0.84
CA LYS A 165 -8.89 -27.67 1.17
C LYS A 165 -9.42 -28.02 2.56
N ASN A 166 -9.09 -29.21 3.08
CA ASN A 166 -9.61 -29.70 4.35
C ASN A 166 -8.81 -29.24 5.58
N VAL A 167 -7.70 -28.52 5.40
CA VAL A 167 -6.86 -28.01 6.52
C VAL A 167 -7.65 -27.10 7.46
N GLU A 168 -8.61 -26.37 6.93
CA GLU A 168 -9.43 -25.43 7.73
C GLU A 168 -10.31 -26.19 8.73
N LYS A 169 -10.88 -27.32 8.33
CA LYS A 169 -11.73 -28.19 9.16
C LYS A 169 -10.93 -29.11 10.07
N HIS A 170 -9.77 -29.55 9.64
CA HIS A 170 -8.92 -30.50 10.33
C HIS A 170 -7.50 -29.94 10.55
N PRO A 171 -7.24 -29.23 11.66
CA PRO A 171 -5.94 -28.62 11.95
C PRO A 171 -4.76 -29.61 11.95
N SER A 172 -5.01 -30.87 12.26
CA SER A 172 -4.01 -31.95 12.24
C SER A 172 -3.40 -32.21 10.87
N LEU A 173 -4.06 -31.76 9.79
CA LEU A 173 -3.55 -31.86 8.42
C LEU A 173 -2.55 -30.74 8.05
N LEU A 174 -2.34 -29.77 8.92
CA LEU A 174 -1.47 -28.63 8.66
C LEU A 174 -0.01 -29.04 8.35
N PRO A 175 0.62 -29.98 9.08
CA PRO A 175 1.97 -30.44 8.73
C PRO A 175 2.06 -31.05 7.34
N ALA A 176 1.06 -31.86 6.96
CA ALA A 176 1.01 -32.46 5.62
C ALA A 176 0.89 -31.38 4.51
N ALA A 177 0.08 -30.35 4.75
CA ALA A 177 -0.04 -29.21 3.84
C ALA A 177 1.28 -28.44 3.68
N TRP A 178 2.06 -28.23 4.77
CA TRP A 178 3.38 -27.62 4.70
C TRP A 178 4.35 -28.45 3.86
N ILE A 179 4.37 -29.78 4.04
CA ILE A 179 5.22 -30.69 3.24
C ILE A 179 4.88 -30.57 1.75
N ILE A 180 3.59 -30.59 1.39
CA ILE A 180 3.13 -30.44 0.00
C ILE A 180 3.60 -29.10 -0.57
N ARG A 181 3.45 -28.01 0.19
CA ARG A 181 3.89 -26.68 -0.22
C ARG A 181 5.40 -26.63 -0.42
N TRP A 182 6.20 -27.17 0.50
CA TRP A 182 7.66 -27.19 0.37
C TRP A 182 8.12 -28.02 -0.81
N TYR A 183 7.50 -29.18 -1.05
CA TYR A 183 7.76 -29.98 -2.23
C TYR A 183 7.51 -29.17 -3.52
N GLN A 184 6.37 -28.50 -3.62
CA GLN A 184 6.06 -27.66 -4.76
C GLN A 184 7.00 -26.46 -4.88
N ALA A 185 7.42 -25.88 -3.78
CA ALA A 185 8.33 -24.74 -3.72
C ALA A 185 9.74 -25.13 -4.24
N ILE A 186 10.22 -26.32 -3.91
CA ILE A 186 11.54 -26.80 -4.33
C ILE A 186 11.50 -27.26 -5.80
N PHE A 187 10.56 -28.10 -6.17
CA PHE A 187 10.57 -28.76 -7.46
C PHE A 187 9.90 -27.97 -8.61
N LYS A 188 8.92 -27.09 -8.30
CA LYS A 188 8.22 -26.31 -9.35
C LYS A 188 8.65 -24.83 -9.43
N ARG A 189 9.21 -24.25 -8.38
CA ARG A 189 9.49 -22.80 -8.28
C ARG A 189 10.85 -22.46 -7.70
N GLY A 190 11.83 -23.35 -7.72
CA GLY A 190 13.11 -23.23 -7.01
C GLY A 190 13.84 -21.89 -7.21
N SER A 191 13.97 -21.40 -8.45
CA SER A 191 14.72 -20.16 -8.74
C SER A 191 14.03 -18.90 -8.17
N ARG A 192 12.70 -18.82 -8.24
CA ARG A 192 11.94 -17.66 -7.69
C ARG A 192 11.97 -17.62 -6.16
N ASN A 193 11.93 -18.78 -5.51
CA ASN A 193 11.96 -18.87 -4.06
C ASN A 193 13.33 -18.52 -3.49
N THR A 194 14.41 -18.87 -4.18
CA THR A 194 15.77 -18.50 -3.79
C THR A 194 15.99 -16.98 -3.87
N GLN A 195 15.44 -16.34 -4.89
CA GLN A 195 15.51 -14.91 -5.05
C GLN A 195 14.71 -14.17 -3.95
N ARG A 196 13.50 -14.63 -3.62
CA ARG A 196 12.70 -14.11 -2.51
C ARG A 196 13.41 -14.25 -1.17
N MET A 197 14.04 -15.40 -0.90
CA MET A 197 14.78 -15.61 0.32
C MET A 197 15.97 -14.65 0.43
N LYS A 198 16.72 -14.43 -0.66
CA LYS A 198 17.80 -13.44 -0.70
C LYS A 198 17.30 -12.02 -0.42
N GLN A 199 16.18 -11.64 -1.04
CA GLN A 199 15.52 -10.35 -0.81
C GLN A 199 15.06 -10.19 0.63
N PHE A 200 14.48 -11.24 1.23
CA PHE A 200 14.08 -11.22 2.64
C PHE A 200 15.29 -11.02 3.60
N LEU A 201 16.39 -11.69 3.30
CA LEU A 201 17.60 -11.57 4.12
C LEU A 201 18.28 -10.18 3.99
N SER A 202 18.08 -9.49 2.86
CA SER A 202 18.59 -8.13 2.62
C SER A 202 17.72 -7.01 3.22
N VAL A 203 16.60 -7.36 3.87
CA VAL A 203 15.77 -6.38 4.60
C VAL A 203 16.56 -5.83 5.79
N ASP A 204 16.80 -4.54 5.81
CA ASP A 204 17.64 -3.81 6.77
C ASP A 204 16.88 -2.76 7.59
N GLU A 205 17.61 -1.81 8.18
CA GLU A 205 17.06 -0.72 8.98
C GLU A 205 16.13 0.22 8.20
N GLY A 206 16.25 0.30 6.86
CA GLY A 206 15.36 1.09 6.02
C GLY A 206 13.88 0.71 6.16
N VAL A 207 13.59 -0.51 6.61
CA VAL A 207 12.21 -0.93 6.93
C VAL A 207 11.63 -0.17 8.13
N ARG A 208 12.46 0.21 9.11
CA ARG A 208 12.01 1.02 10.25
C ARG A 208 11.65 2.43 9.84
N GLU A 209 12.49 3.05 9.01
CA GLU A 209 12.24 4.39 8.48
C GLU A 209 10.95 4.40 7.64
N GLU A 210 10.79 3.39 6.79
CA GLU A 210 9.57 3.21 6.00
C GLU A 210 8.33 2.99 6.88
N TYR A 211 8.46 2.23 7.97
CA TYR A 211 7.39 2.05 8.95
C TYR A 211 6.99 3.39 9.60
N THR A 212 7.97 4.19 10.02
CA THR A 212 7.71 5.50 10.63
C THR A 212 6.99 6.43 9.67
N LEU A 213 7.45 6.47 8.41
CA LEU A 213 6.77 7.24 7.37
C LEU A 213 5.32 6.80 7.15
N LEU A 214 5.07 5.49 7.04
CA LEU A 214 3.72 4.98 6.84
C LEU A 214 2.81 5.23 8.04
N LYS A 215 3.36 5.21 9.26
CA LYS A 215 2.64 5.56 10.48
C LYS A 215 2.24 7.04 10.48
N GLU A 216 3.14 7.94 10.08
CA GLU A 216 2.85 9.37 9.98
C GLU A 216 1.80 9.69 8.90
N LEU A 217 1.77 8.88 7.84
CA LEU A 217 0.79 8.97 6.76
C LEU A 217 -0.55 8.27 7.07
N ASP A 218 -0.74 7.74 8.29
CA ASP A 218 -1.91 6.96 8.72
C ASP A 218 -2.19 5.72 7.83
N LEU A 219 -1.16 5.20 7.16
CA LEU A 219 -1.29 4.06 6.25
C LEU A 219 -1.12 2.69 6.93
N LEU A 220 -0.82 2.65 8.22
CA LEU A 220 -0.77 1.42 9.01
C LEU A 220 -2.07 1.27 9.80
N GLN A 221 -2.92 0.33 9.40
CA GLN A 221 -4.14 -0.08 10.10
C GLN A 221 -4.03 -1.52 10.57
#